data_1d6b03b5b2939898b9429de91d59c4c7
#
_entry.id   1d6b03b5b2939898b9429de91d59c4c7
#
_cell.length_a   1.000
_cell.length_b   1.000
_cell.length_c   1.000
_cell.angle_alpha   90.00
_cell.angle_beta   90.00
_cell.angle_gamma   90.00
#
_symmetry.space_group_name_H-M   'P 1'
#
loop_
_entity.id
_entity.type
_entity.pdbx_description
1 polymer ?
#
loop_
_entity_poly.entity_id
_entity_poly.type
_entity_poly.pdbx_seq_one_letter_code
_entity_poly.pdbx_strand_id
1 'polypeptide(L)'
;MNLLIVDDEVITTQVLKEKLNRKYLGISSIFTAYSVDMAEKILQKENVEIILCDVEMPRANGLELLEWVRNNQKEAEFLFLTSHEKFEYIFSAMQQGA
;
A
#
# COMPACT_ATOMS: atom_id res chain seq x y z
N MET A 1 8.51 -10.02 -2.43
CA MET A 1 7.74 -9.12 -1.55
C MET A 1 6.54 -8.59 -2.29
N ASN A 2 5.38 -8.65 -1.70
CA ASN A 2 4.13 -8.15 -2.28
C ASN A 2 3.71 -6.86 -1.62
N LEU A 3 3.26 -5.92 -2.45
CA LEU A 3 2.81 -4.59 -2.03
C LEU A 3 1.33 -4.42 -2.31
N LEU A 4 0.63 -3.70 -1.45
CA LEU A 4 -0.72 -3.23 -1.71
C LEU A 4 -0.74 -1.71 -1.60
N ILE A 5 -1.23 -1.05 -2.64
CA ILE A 5 -1.41 0.39 -2.68
C ILE A 5 -2.90 0.68 -2.56
N VAL A 6 -3.27 1.47 -1.58
CA VAL A 6 -4.68 1.84 -1.34
C VAL A 6 -4.83 3.34 -1.52
N ASP A 7 -5.55 3.74 -2.56
CA ASP A 7 -5.76 5.15 -2.90
C ASP A 7 -7.00 5.22 -3.80
N ASP A 8 -7.90 6.15 -3.56
CA ASP A 8 -9.12 6.30 -4.37
C ASP A 8 -8.87 6.93 -5.74
N GLU A 9 -7.68 7.48 -5.96
CA GLU A 9 -7.29 8.03 -7.27
C GLU A 9 -6.62 6.97 -8.14
N VAL A 10 -7.37 6.43 -9.10
CA VAL A 10 -6.91 5.33 -9.94
C VAL A 10 -5.62 5.69 -10.71
N ILE A 11 -5.58 6.87 -11.30
CA ILE A 11 -4.42 7.30 -12.09
C ILE A 11 -3.16 7.35 -11.22
N THR A 12 -3.29 7.86 -10.02
CA THR A 12 -2.20 7.98 -9.07
C THR A 12 -1.63 6.60 -8.71
N THR A 13 -2.49 5.63 -8.45
CA THR A 13 -2.04 4.27 -8.14
C THR A 13 -1.31 3.64 -9.32
N GLN A 14 -1.75 3.89 -10.54
CA GLN A 14 -1.12 3.34 -11.74
C GLN A 14 0.28 3.93 -11.96
N VAL A 15 0.43 5.22 -11.80
CA VAL A 15 1.74 5.88 -11.91
C VAL A 15 2.70 5.35 -10.86
N LEU A 16 2.24 5.24 -9.64
CA LEU A 16 3.06 4.75 -8.52
C LEU A 16 3.47 3.30 -8.74
N LYS A 17 2.54 2.46 -9.16
CA LYS A 17 2.81 1.07 -9.47
C LYS A 17 3.89 0.92 -10.54
N GLU A 18 3.79 1.71 -11.59
CA GLU A 18 4.75 1.67 -12.69
C GLU A 18 6.15 2.09 -12.23
N LYS A 19 6.24 3.15 -11.45
CA LYS A 19 7.52 3.63 -10.91
C LYS A 19 8.17 2.55 -10.02
N LEU A 20 7.40 1.90 -9.20
CA LEU A 20 7.90 0.88 -8.29
C LEU A 20 8.39 -0.36 -9.04
N ASN A 21 7.65 -0.77 -10.06
CA ASN A 21 8.06 -1.90 -10.88
C ASN A 21 9.39 -1.67 -11.59
N ARG A 22 9.66 -0.44 -11.97
CA ARG A 22 10.91 -0.10 -12.68
C ARG A 22 12.10 0.03 -11.75
N LYS A 23 11.89 0.51 -10.53
CA LYS A 23 12.97 0.97 -9.68
C LYS A 23 13.45 -0.05 -8.66
N TYR A 24 12.58 -0.95 -8.22
CA TYR A 24 12.87 -1.83 -7.11
C TYR A 24 12.73 -3.29 -7.50
N LEU A 25 13.84 -4.05 -7.39
CA LEU A 25 13.90 -5.47 -7.79
C LEU A 25 13.36 -6.33 -6.69
N GLY A 26 13.06 -6.31 -5.69
CA GLY A 26 12.57 -7.23 -4.67
C GLY A 26 11.05 -7.35 -4.61
N ILE A 27 10.36 -6.64 -5.49
CA ILE A 27 8.90 -6.66 -5.50
C ILE A 27 8.40 -7.72 -6.45
N SER A 28 7.63 -8.68 -5.93
CA SER A 28 7.05 -9.76 -6.73
C SER A 28 5.74 -9.34 -7.37
N SER A 29 4.87 -8.69 -6.61
CA SER A 29 3.57 -8.23 -7.10
C SER A 29 3.17 -6.94 -6.41
N ILE A 30 2.48 -6.08 -7.16
CA ILE A 30 1.90 -4.86 -6.64
C ILE A 30 0.40 -4.89 -6.91
N PHE A 31 -0.37 -4.94 -5.84
CA PHE A 31 -1.82 -4.89 -5.91
C PHE A 31 -2.29 -3.46 -5.67
N THR A 32 -3.38 -3.08 -6.30
CA THR A 32 -3.97 -1.76 -6.10
C THR A 32 -5.41 -1.91 -5.65
N ALA A 33 -5.81 -1.09 -4.70
CA ALA A 33 -7.18 -1.02 -4.23
C ALA A 33 -7.60 0.44 -4.17
N TYR A 34 -8.84 0.71 -4.56
CA TYR A 34 -9.36 2.06 -4.62
C TYR A 34 -10.36 2.35 -3.50
N SER A 35 -10.55 1.40 -2.61
CA SER A 35 -11.41 1.53 -1.44
C SER A 35 -10.94 0.57 -0.35
N VAL A 36 -11.42 0.78 0.85
CA VAL A 36 -11.13 -0.12 1.98
C VAL A 36 -11.68 -1.52 1.70
N ASP A 37 -12.89 -1.61 1.15
CA ASP A 37 -13.50 -2.91 0.84
C ASP A 37 -12.66 -3.71 -0.16
N MET A 38 -12.16 -3.07 -1.20
CA MET A 38 -11.28 -3.74 -2.16
C MET A 38 -9.99 -4.20 -1.50
N ALA A 39 -9.41 -3.36 -0.64
CA ALA A 39 -8.19 -3.70 0.07
C ALA A 39 -8.39 -4.94 0.95
N GLU A 40 -9.49 -4.98 1.69
CA GLU A 40 -9.79 -6.13 2.55
C GLU A 40 -9.94 -7.41 1.74
N LYS A 41 -10.59 -7.36 0.59
CA LYS A 41 -10.74 -8.53 -0.28
C LYS A 41 -9.40 -9.04 -0.81
N ILE A 42 -8.52 -8.12 -1.18
CA ILE A 42 -7.19 -8.50 -1.63
C ILE A 42 -6.40 -9.15 -0.49
N LEU A 43 -6.45 -8.55 0.69
CA LEU A 43 -5.72 -9.06 1.85
C LEU A 43 -6.23 -10.42 2.34
N GLN A 44 -7.48 -10.76 2.05
CA GLN A 44 -8.00 -12.08 2.36
C GLN A 44 -7.45 -13.17 1.46
N LYS A 45 -7.04 -12.82 0.23
CA LYS A 45 -6.59 -13.78 -0.77
C LYS A 45 -5.08 -13.82 -0.94
N GLU A 46 -4.41 -12.69 -0.73
CA GLU A 46 -3.00 -12.54 -1.06
C GLU A 46 -2.18 -12.25 0.18
N ASN A 47 -0.96 -12.76 0.20
CA ASN A 47 0.00 -12.40 1.22
C ASN A 47 0.66 -11.08 0.83
N VAL A 48 0.48 -10.07 1.65
CA VAL A 48 1.03 -8.73 1.43
C VAL A 48 1.93 -8.38 2.59
N GLU A 49 3.14 -7.98 2.30
CA GLU A 49 4.12 -7.60 3.32
C GLU A 49 4.08 -6.12 3.64
N ILE A 50 3.69 -5.29 2.66
CA ILE A 50 3.65 -3.83 2.86
C ILE A 50 2.34 -3.28 2.31
N ILE A 51 1.67 -2.47 3.11
CA ILE A 51 0.46 -1.76 2.71
C ILE A 51 0.77 -0.27 2.71
N LEU A 52 0.52 0.39 1.58
CA LEU A 52 0.69 1.82 1.41
C LEU A 52 -0.68 2.43 1.24
N CYS A 53 -1.12 3.19 2.21
CA CYS A 53 -2.48 3.73 2.25
C CYS A 53 -2.47 5.24 2.22
N ASP A 54 -3.20 5.83 1.27
CA ASP A 54 -3.36 7.28 1.22
C ASP A 54 -4.13 7.74 2.46
N VAL A 55 -3.66 8.81 3.07
CA VAL A 55 -4.28 9.40 4.25
C VAL A 55 -5.51 10.23 3.87
N GLU A 56 -5.58 10.70 2.64
CA GLU A 56 -6.66 11.58 2.17
C GLU A 56 -7.65 10.87 1.25
N MET A 57 -8.41 9.94 1.78
CA MET A 57 -9.48 9.29 1.05
C MET A 57 -10.83 9.74 1.58
N PRO A 58 -11.58 10.58 0.84
CA PRO A 58 -12.80 11.19 1.38
C PRO A 58 -13.89 10.21 1.79
N ARG A 59 -13.95 9.04 1.17
CA ARG A 59 -14.98 8.03 1.43
C ARG A 59 -14.46 6.79 2.13
N ALA A 60 -13.19 6.79 2.47
CA ALA A 60 -12.59 5.63 3.09
C ALA A 60 -11.75 6.09 4.27
N ASN A 61 -11.80 5.32 5.33
CA ASN A 61 -11.01 5.62 6.52
C ASN A 61 -9.84 4.66 6.61
N GLY A 62 -8.64 5.18 6.38
CA GLY A 62 -7.42 4.38 6.46
C GLY A 62 -7.21 3.76 7.84
N LEU A 63 -7.72 4.40 8.89
CA LEU A 63 -7.66 3.83 10.24
C LEU A 63 -8.52 2.58 10.36
N GLU A 64 -9.67 2.55 9.69
CA GLU A 64 -10.51 1.35 9.68
C GLU A 64 -9.77 0.18 9.02
N LEU A 65 -9.05 0.46 7.94
CA LEU A 65 -8.27 -0.57 7.28
C LEU A 65 -7.14 -1.06 8.20
N LEU A 66 -6.46 -0.16 8.87
CA LEU A 66 -5.41 -0.53 9.81
C LEU A 66 -5.95 -1.42 10.92
N GLU A 67 -7.09 -1.06 11.50
CA GLU A 67 -7.74 -1.86 12.52
C GLU A 67 -8.11 -3.24 12.00
N TRP A 68 -8.67 -3.31 10.78
CA TRP A 68 -9.02 -4.57 10.17
C TRP A 68 -7.76 -5.46 10.00
N VAL A 69 -6.67 -4.88 9.53
CA VAL A 69 -5.40 -5.60 9.33
C VAL A 69 -4.93 -6.20 10.66
N ARG A 70 -4.94 -5.42 11.72
CA ARG A 70 -4.49 -5.90 13.05
C ARG A 70 -5.45 -6.92 13.64
N ASN A 71 -6.76 -6.72 13.48
CA ASN A 71 -7.77 -7.64 14.00
C ASN A 71 -7.76 -8.99 13.29
N ASN A 72 -7.34 -9.02 12.03
CA ASN A 72 -7.24 -10.24 11.25
C ASN A 72 -5.82 -10.84 11.29
N GLN A 73 -5.00 -10.37 12.21
CA GLN A 73 -3.65 -10.90 12.46
C GLN A 73 -2.74 -10.87 11.23
N LYS A 74 -2.92 -9.88 10.38
CA LYS A 74 -2.03 -9.69 9.24
C LYS A 74 -0.75 -8.99 9.71
N GLU A 75 0.40 -9.53 9.32
CA GLU A 75 1.70 -9.02 9.75
C GLU A 75 2.32 -8.04 8.75
N ALA A 76 1.49 -7.38 7.98
CA ALA A 76 1.97 -6.39 7.00
C ALA A 76 2.42 -5.11 7.69
N GLU A 77 3.49 -4.52 7.16
CA GLU A 77 3.85 -3.16 7.52
C GLU A 77 2.83 -2.21 6.92
N PHE A 78 2.33 -1.29 7.70
CA PHE A 78 1.29 -0.35 7.26
C PHE A 78 1.83 1.06 7.29
N LEU A 79 1.85 1.71 6.13
CA LEU A 79 2.36 3.07 5.98
C LEU A 79 1.28 3.97 5.41
N PHE A 80 1.08 5.12 6.04
CA PHE A 80 0.22 6.17 5.51
C PHE A 80 1.04 7.11 4.63
N LEU A 81 0.51 7.44 3.47
CA LEU A 81 1.16 8.33 2.52
C LEU A 81 0.51 9.70 2.57
N THR A 82 1.32 10.72 2.81
CA THR A 82 0.87 12.10 2.77
C THR A 82 1.13 12.74 1.41
N SER A 83 2.07 12.17 0.65
CA SER A 83 2.35 12.57 -0.72
C SER A 83 3.18 11.49 -1.39
N HIS A 84 3.17 11.44 -2.73
CA HIS A 84 3.95 10.47 -3.48
C HIS A 84 5.46 10.71 -3.40
N GLU A 85 5.86 11.95 -3.22
CA GLU A 85 7.27 12.28 -3.05
C GLU A 85 7.81 11.68 -1.76
N LYS A 86 7.05 11.78 -0.67
CA LYS A 86 7.42 11.16 0.60
C LYS A 86 7.47 9.65 0.49
N PHE A 87 6.59 9.08 -0.32
CA PHE A 87 6.59 7.65 -0.54
C PHE A 87 7.92 7.15 -1.10
N GLU A 88 8.44 7.80 -2.15
CA GLU A 88 9.72 7.39 -2.73
C GLU A 88 10.84 7.45 -1.69
N TYR A 89 10.83 8.49 -0.86
CA TYR A 89 11.82 8.64 0.20
C TYR A 89 11.74 7.51 1.22
N ILE A 90 10.55 7.22 1.69
CA ILE A 90 10.33 6.16 2.69
C ILE A 90 10.72 4.80 2.12
N PHE A 91 10.33 4.53 0.89
CA PHE A 91 10.62 3.25 0.26
C PHE A 91 12.12 3.07 0.04
N SER A 92 12.82 4.12 -0.37
CA SER A 92 14.28 4.08 -0.47
C SER A 92 14.95 3.78 0.86
N ALA A 93 14.46 4.41 1.93
CA ALA A 93 15.00 4.16 3.26
C ALA A 93 14.78 2.71 3.70
N MET A 94 13.62 2.15 3.40
CA MET A 94 13.32 0.75 3.70
C MET A 94 14.24 -0.20 2.94
N GLN A 95 14.51 0.10 1.69
CA GLN A 95 15.41 -0.71 0.85
C GLN A 95 16.83 -0.72 1.37
N GLN A 96 17.26 0.36 2.01
CA GLN A 96 18.64 0.50 2.45
C GLN A 96 18.93 -0.14 3.79
N GLY A 97 18.00 -0.26 4.66
CA GLY A 97 18.35 -0.64 6.00
C GLY A 97 17.33 -1.38 6.81
N ALA A 98 16.21 -1.57 6.24
CA ALA A 98 15.16 -2.20 7.05
C ALA A 98 15.09 -3.69 6.85
#